data_6cfec59f67955f4a78d2bc7b80071ba2
#
_entry.id   6cfec59f67955f4a78d2bc7b80071ba2
#
_cell.length_a   1.000
_cell.length_b   1.000
_cell.length_c   1.000
_cell.angle_alpha   90.00
_cell.angle_beta   90.00
_cell.angle_gamma   90.00
#
_symmetry.space_group_name_H-M   'P 1'
#
loop_
_entity.id
_entity.type
_entity.pdbx_description
1 polymer ?
#
loop_
_entity_poly.entity_id
_entity_poly.type
_entity_poly.pdbx_seq_one_letter_code
_entity_poly.pdbx_strand_id
1 'polypeptide(L)'
;MSNVIRGCSVDHHRKIYSVKMKIKTISRTEEDYTRKSKHDITKVHRNRDPSLHPFERAREYTKAVVATKLDKIFAKPFIGALDGHTDGVYCSSSIRNKNVPFISGACDGELKVWDLSRRVCFWSAIAHSGFVRGITPDTTGSTFYSCGDDKMIKQWALEPQGNSGDVKPINSFLSPDSLTSIDHHWSDKQFATSGEAITIWDTNRPDPIHTYKWGADSVLSVKFNPAEASLLASTASDRSVCLYDLRVSVPMRRFVLPMVSNKVCWNPMEPFNFILANEDHNIYSFDMRKLDKAIMIHKDHVSAVLDVAFSPTGREFVSGSYDRTVRIFKISTGRSREAYHTKRMQRVFCVNYSADARFVLSGSDDTNVRIWKAEASQAVGVLTGRKERSERFSAAIKDKFAHMPEVRRITGDKKMPNSIKKAKSIKHIQATSERRKQENRINHSKAEDVKMDPERKRVVLKEFK
;
A
#
# COMPACT_ATOMS: atom_id res chain seq x y z
N MET A 1 29.04 16.09 48.69
CA MET A 1 27.96 15.99 47.65
C MET A 1 28.49 15.60 46.26
N SER A 2 29.56 14.86 46.15
CA SER A 2 30.21 14.52 44.87
C SER A 2 30.28 13.01 44.58
N ASN A 3 29.58 12.20 45.34
CA ASN A 3 29.64 10.72 45.16
C ASN A 3 28.36 10.05 44.63
N VAL A 4 27.37 10.82 44.22
CA VAL A 4 26.08 10.26 43.73
C VAL A 4 25.99 10.20 42.19
N ILE A 5 26.84 10.90 41.46
CA ILE A 5 26.73 11.00 40.01
C ILE A 5 27.54 9.95 39.23
N ARG A 6 28.52 9.27 39.90
CA ARG A 6 29.30 8.23 39.21
C ARG A 6 28.70 6.82 39.21
N GLY A 7 27.63 6.60 39.96
CA GLY A 7 26.98 5.29 40.03
C GLY A 7 25.95 5.00 38.95
N CYS A 8 25.39 6.00 38.26
CA CYS A 8 24.27 5.81 37.34
C CYS A 8 24.68 5.39 35.93
N SER A 9 25.87 5.73 35.45
CA SER A 9 26.24 5.41 34.06
C SER A 9 26.76 3.98 33.86
N VAL A 10 27.36 3.42 34.93
CA VAL A 10 27.88 2.04 34.84
C VAL A 10 26.77 1.00 35.04
N ASP A 11 25.78 1.32 35.87
CA ASP A 11 24.63 0.42 36.07
C ASP A 11 23.70 0.32 34.84
N HIS A 12 23.63 1.36 34.02
CA HIS A 12 22.79 1.33 32.81
C HIS A 12 23.35 0.39 31.74
N HIS A 13 24.66 0.38 31.53
CA HIS A 13 25.30 -0.56 30.63
C HIS A 13 25.25 -2.02 31.14
N ARG A 14 25.41 -2.22 32.45
CA ARG A 14 25.29 -3.57 33.04
C ARG A 14 23.85 -4.10 32.97
N LYS A 15 22.83 -3.26 33.15
CA LYS A 15 21.44 -3.67 33.01
C LYS A 15 21.08 -4.08 31.55
N ILE A 16 21.61 -3.38 30.54
CA ILE A 16 21.38 -3.73 29.14
C ILE A 16 22.04 -5.08 28.81
N TYR A 17 23.25 -5.34 29.30
CA TYR A 17 23.91 -6.63 29.07
C TYR A 17 23.25 -7.77 29.85
N SER A 18 22.77 -7.53 31.06
CA SER A 18 22.07 -8.55 31.83
C SER A 18 20.71 -8.93 31.24
N VAL A 19 20.00 -7.96 30.64
CA VAL A 19 18.76 -8.23 29.92
C VAL A 19 18.99 -9.06 28.64
N LYS A 20 20.07 -8.79 27.91
CA LYS A 20 20.43 -9.62 26.74
C LYS A 20 20.85 -11.03 27.14
N MET A 21 21.53 -11.20 28.25
CA MET A 21 21.91 -12.54 28.75
C MET A 21 20.71 -13.30 29.31
N LYS A 22 19.78 -12.64 29.99
CA LYS A 22 18.52 -13.28 30.46
C LYS A 22 17.62 -13.76 29.33
N ILE A 23 17.65 -13.11 28.17
CA ILE A 23 16.92 -13.58 26.98
C ILE A 23 17.54 -14.86 26.41
N LYS A 24 18.85 -15.05 26.57
CA LYS A 24 19.55 -16.25 26.11
C LYS A 24 19.47 -17.42 27.11
N THR A 25 19.33 -17.13 28.38
CA THR A 25 19.07 -18.15 29.39
C THR A 25 17.60 -18.59 29.23
N ILE A 26 17.42 -19.86 28.98
CA ILE A 26 16.12 -20.52 28.99
C ILE A 26 15.65 -20.49 30.45
N SER A 27 15.19 -19.35 30.92
CA SER A 27 14.50 -19.26 32.19
C SER A 27 13.12 -19.84 32.01
N ARG A 28 12.94 -21.00 32.54
CA ARG A 28 11.63 -21.63 32.65
C ARG A 28 10.92 -20.90 33.77
N THR A 29 9.85 -20.22 33.47
CA THR A 29 8.99 -19.65 34.50
C THR A 29 8.24 -20.78 35.17
N GLU A 30 8.17 -20.78 36.49
CA GLU A 30 7.38 -21.77 37.26
C GLU A 30 5.94 -21.83 36.79
N GLU A 31 5.38 -20.73 36.28
CA GLU A 31 4.06 -20.66 35.69
C GLU A 31 3.82 -21.62 34.52
N ASP A 32 4.88 -22.05 33.83
CA ASP A 32 4.78 -23.02 32.75
C ASP A 32 4.61 -24.47 33.26
N TYR A 33 4.92 -24.73 34.52
CA TYR A 33 4.91 -26.06 35.13
C TYR A 33 3.91 -26.22 36.25
N THR A 34 3.55 -25.13 36.94
CA THR A 34 2.57 -25.19 38.02
C THR A 34 1.16 -25.40 37.46
N ARG A 35 0.49 -26.33 38.05
CA ARG A 35 -0.90 -26.62 37.78
C ARG A 35 -1.75 -25.53 38.37
N LYS A 36 -2.45 -24.76 37.50
CA LYS A 36 -3.32 -23.65 37.91
C LYS A 36 -4.71 -24.08 38.37
N SER A 37 -5.16 -25.23 37.90
CA SER A 37 -6.48 -25.78 38.18
C SER A 37 -6.45 -27.29 38.34
N LYS A 38 -7.45 -27.83 39.04
CA LYS A 38 -7.62 -29.28 39.25
C LYS A 38 -7.75 -30.10 37.95
N HIS A 39 -8.19 -29.43 36.86
CA HIS A 39 -8.41 -29.99 35.55
C HIS A 39 -7.28 -29.74 34.54
N ASP A 40 -6.25 -29.00 34.95
CA ASP A 40 -5.13 -28.74 34.05
C ASP A 40 -4.28 -29.99 33.89
N ILE A 41 -3.95 -30.29 32.64
CA ILE A 41 -3.04 -31.36 32.28
C ILE A 41 -1.65 -31.00 32.75
N THR A 42 -1.00 -31.85 33.53
CA THR A 42 0.38 -31.69 33.98
C THR A 42 1.28 -31.71 32.76
N LYS A 43 2.05 -30.65 32.55
CA LYS A 43 3.01 -30.60 31.46
C LYS A 43 4.20 -31.49 31.81
N VAL A 44 4.38 -32.58 31.08
CA VAL A 44 5.56 -33.42 31.17
C VAL A 44 6.74 -32.72 30.49
N HIS A 45 7.87 -32.66 31.14
CA HIS A 45 9.11 -32.16 30.57
C HIS A 45 9.51 -33.01 29.37
N ARG A 46 9.69 -32.32 28.21
CA ARG A 46 10.22 -32.95 27.03
C ARG A 46 11.74 -32.88 27.07
N ASN A 47 12.40 -34.02 26.98
CA ASN A 47 13.82 -34.05 26.72
C ASN A 47 14.10 -33.44 25.32
N ARG A 48 15.03 -32.46 25.25
CA ARG A 48 15.36 -31.74 24.00
C ARG A 48 16.54 -32.34 23.26
N ASP A 49 17.07 -33.44 23.74
CA ASP A 49 18.19 -34.11 23.10
C ASP A 49 17.79 -34.57 21.69
N PRO A 50 18.47 -34.09 20.60
CA PRO A 50 18.12 -34.44 19.23
C PRO A 50 18.19 -35.93 18.93
N SER A 51 19.06 -36.68 19.66
CA SER A 51 19.23 -38.11 19.48
C SER A 51 17.98 -38.89 19.82
N LEU A 52 17.18 -38.42 20.78
CA LEU A 52 15.93 -39.06 21.23
C LEU A 52 14.72 -38.72 20.34
N HIS A 53 14.88 -37.78 19.41
CA HIS A 53 13.80 -37.30 18.56
C HIS A 53 14.14 -37.27 17.06
N PRO A 54 14.48 -38.41 16.44
CA PRO A 54 14.97 -38.45 15.06
C PRO A 54 13.95 -37.90 14.05
N PHE A 55 12.65 -38.00 14.34
CA PHE A 55 11.58 -37.49 13.47
C PHE A 55 11.10 -36.07 13.83
N GLU A 56 11.84 -35.31 14.62
CA GLU A 56 11.42 -33.97 15.03
C GLU A 56 11.21 -33.04 13.85
N ARG A 57 12.17 -32.99 12.92
CA ARG A 57 12.09 -32.17 11.70
C ARG A 57 10.90 -32.54 10.82
N ALA A 58 10.64 -33.84 10.65
CA ALA A 58 9.50 -34.32 9.86
C ALA A 58 8.16 -33.90 10.48
N ARG A 59 8.04 -33.98 11.81
CA ARG A 59 6.84 -33.53 12.55
C ARG A 59 6.67 -32.01 12.49
N GLU A 60 7.73 -31.24 12.58
CA GLU A 60 7.65 -29.79 12.42
C GLU A 60 7.23 -29.42 10.99
N TYR A 61 7.78 -30.09 9.98
CA TYR A 61 7.39 -29.87 8.59
C TYR A 61 5.90 -30.18 8.35
N THR A 62 5.41 -31.31 8.83
CA THR A 62 3.99 -31.64 8.71
C THR A 62 3.11 -30.60 9.42
N LYS A 63 3.51 -30.12 10.60
CA LYS A 63 2.83 -29.02 11.29
C LYS A 63 2.83 -27.73 10.48
N ALA A 64 3.95 -27.39 9.83
CA ALA A 64 4.05 -26.22 8.95
C ALA A 64 3.10 -26.33 7.75
N VAL A 65 3.04 -27.50 7.11
CA VAL A 65 2.12 -27.76 5.99
C VAL A 65 0.66 -27.68 6.46
N VAL A 66 0.33 -28.25 7.61
CA VAL A 66 -1.03 -28.16 8.18
C VAL A 66 -1.37 -26.72 8.52
N ALA A 67 -0.47 -25.97 9.17
CA ALA A 67 -0.69 -24.56 9.50
C ALA A 67 -0.95 -23.71 8.25
N THR A 68 -0.16 -23.90 7.18
CA THR A 68 -0.38 -23.18 5.92
C THR A 68 -1.70 -23.54 5.23
N LYS A 69 -2.10 -24.81 5.29
CA LYS A 69 -3.42 -25.25 4.78
C LYS A 69 -4.56 -24.61 5.57
N LEU A 70 -4.47 -24.60 6.90
CA LEU A 70 -5.47 -23.99 7.76
C LEU A 70 -5.61 -22.49 7.52
N ASP A 71 -4.50 -21.77 7.35
CA ASP A 71 -4.53 -20.34 7.01
C ASP A 71 -5.30 -20.08 5.71
N LYS A 72 -5.14 -20.94 4.70
CA LYS A 72 -5.86 -20.78 3.41
C LYS A 72 -7.34 -21.21 3.49
N ILE A 73 -7.66 -22.22 4.28
CA ILE A 73 -9.04 -22.69 4.47
C ILE A 73 -9.86 -21.66 5.25
N PHE A 74 -9.30 -21.15 6.34
CA PHE A 74 -9.96 -20.18 7.21
C PHE A 74 -9.74 -18.73 6.81
N ALA A 75 -9.08 -18.46 5.68
CA ALA A 75 -8.91 -17.11 5.15
C ALA A 75 -10.27 -16.47 4.85
N LYS A 76 -10.62 -15.43 5.61
CA LYS A 76 -11.80 -14.58 5.41
C LYS A 76 -11.33 -13.13 5.29
N PRO A 77 -10.87 -12.69 4.11
CA PRO A 77 -10.32 -11.34 3.95
C PRO A 77 -11.38 -10.26 4.02
N PHE A 78 -12.59 -10.51 3.53
CA PHE A 78 -13.67 -9.54 3.49
C PHE A 78 -14.28 -9.34 4.88
N ILE A 79 -14.39 -8.08 5.31
CA ILE A 79 -14.96 -7.71 6.60
C ILE A 79 -16.35 -7.11 6.41
N GLY A 80 -16.49 -6.19 5.45
CA GLY A 80 -17.74 -5.50 5.19
C GLY A 80 -17.60 -4.52 4.04
N ALA A 81 -18.71 -3.93 3.65
CA ALA A 81 -18.79 -2.86 2.69
C ALA A 81 -19.39 -1.61 3.36
N LEU A 82 -19.01 -0.45 2.85
CA LEU A 82 -19.65 0.83 3.14
C LEU A 82 -20.52 1.15 1.93
N ASP A 83 -21.80 0.91 2.09
CA ASP A 83 -22.80 1.09 1.04
C ASP A 83 -23.45 2.48 1.21
N GLY A 84 -23.72 3.17 0.12
CA GLY A 84 -24.42 4.44 0.20
C GLY A 84 -24.13 5.44 -0.91
N HIS A 85 -23.04 5.32 -1.67
CA HIS A 85 -22.85 6.11 -2.86
C HIS A 85 -23.81 5.66 -3.96
N THR A 86 -24.22 6.60 -4.82
CA THR A 86 -25.11 6.35 -5.95
C THR A 86 -24.35 5.95 -7.20
N ASP A 87 -23.10 6.40 -7.32
CA ASP A 87 -22.20 6.12 -8.45
C ASP A 87 -20.85 5.57 -7.97
N GLY A 88 -19.99 5.22 -8.91
CA GLY A 88 -18.69 4.63 -8.67
C GLY A 88 -17.78 5.47 -7.76
N VAL A 89 -17.11 4.85 -6.82
CA VAL A 89 -16.17 5.53 -5.91
C VAL A 89 -14.82 5.69 -6.60
N TYR A 90 -14.50 6.93 -6.98
CA TYR A 90 -13.29 7.25 -7.75
C TYR A 90 -12.07 7.48 -6.87
N CYS A 91 -12.21 8.22 -5.77
CA CYS A 91 -11.12 8.56 -4.89
C CYS A 91 -11.45 8.30 -3.43
N SER A 92 -10.42 8.07 -2.65
CA SER A 92 -10.54 7.87 -1.21
C SER A 92 -9.31 8.39 -0.49
N SER A 93 -9.51 8.82 0.74
CA SER A 93 -8.42 9.26 1.60
C SER A 93 -8.68 8.88 3.05
N SER A 94 -7.61 8.59 3.77
CA SER A 94 -7.63 8.38 5.21
C SER A 94 -6.77 9.43 5.89
N ILE A 95 -7.14 9.83 7.08
CA ILE A 95 -6.34 10.77 7.87
C ILE A 95 -5.09 10.05 8.35
N ARG A 96 -3.95 10.73 8.24
CA ARG A 96 -2.70 10.22 8.83
C ARG A 96 -2.89 10.06 10.33
N ASN A 97 -2.40 8.98 10.89
CA ASN A 97 -2.44 8.68 12.35
C ASN A 97 -3.82 8.40 12.96
N LYS A 98 -4.91 8.45 12.19
CA LYS A 98 -6.24 8.09 12.66
C LYS A 98 -6.90 7.09 11.71
N ASN A 99 -7.56 6.08 12.27
CA ASN A 99 -8.33 5.13 11.47
C ASN A 99 -9.74 5.65 11.12
N VAL A 100 -10.21 6.62 11.86
CA VAL A 100 -11.51 7.26 11.70
C VAL A 100 -11.28 8.78 11.75
N PRO A 101 -11.88 9.54 10.86
CA PRO A 101 -12.77 9.17 9.77
C PRO A 101 -12.06 8.78 8.47
N PHE A 102 -12.79 8.10 7.61
CA PHE A 102 -12.43 7.77 6.24
C PHE A 102 -13.29 8.58 5.27
N ILE A 103 -12.70 9.10 4.21
CA ILE A 103 -13.37 9.98 3.24
C ILE A 103 -13.37 9.30 1.88
N SER A 104 -14.50 9.33 1.19
CA SER A 104 -14.65 8.83 -0.17
C SER A 104 -15.35 9.84 -1.07
N GLY A 105 -14.95 9.89 -2.32
CA GLY A 105 -15.54 10.71 -3.36
C GLY A 105 -15.98 9.86 -4.54
N ALA A 106 -17.15 10.16 -5.05
CA ALA A 106 -17.78 9.43 -6.13
C ALA A 106 -17.79 10.20 -7.46
N CYS A 107 -18.15 9.50 -8.52
CA CYS A 107 -18.21 10.06 -9.88
C CYS A 107 -19.39 11.04 -10.07
N ASP A 108 -20.37 11.02 -9.19
CA ASP A 108 -21.50 11.96 -9.17
C ASP A 108 -21.22 13.29 -8.47
N GLY A 109 -20.01 13.48 -7.96
CA GLY A 109 -19.63 14.67 -7.21
C GLY A 109 -19.93 14.60 -5.69
N GLU A 110 -20.47 13.48 -5.22
CA GLU A 110 -20.81 13.29 -3.81
C GLU A 110 -19.56 12.92 -3.00
N LEU A 111 -19.40 13.57 -1.84
CA LEU A 111 -18.43 13.23 -0.81
C LEU A 111 -19.16 12.56 0.37
N LYS A 112 -18.54 11.52 0.91
CA LYS A 112 -19.02 10.88 2.13
C LYS A 112 -17.88 10.71 3.12
N VAL A 113 -18.22 10.91 4.40
CA VAL A 113 -17.30 10.67 5.52
C VAL A 113 -17.86 9.54 6.38
N TRP A 114 -17.00 8.55 6.62
CA TRP A 114 -17.41 7.28 7.22
C TRP A 114 -16.74 7.03 8.56
N ASP A 115 -17.51 6.48 9.47
CA ASP A 115 -16.97 5.79 10.64
C ASP A 115 -16.72 4.32 10.30
N LEU A 116 -15.44 3.94 10.19
CA LEU A 116 -15.05 2.57 9.87
C LEU A 116 -15.43 1.57 10.97
N SER A 117 -15.50 2.01 12.21
CA SER A 117 -15.82 1.15 13.35
C SER A 117 -17.29 0.73 13.33
N ARG A 118 -18.18 1.67 13.11
CA ARG A 118 -19.63 1.48 13.03
C ARG A 118 -20.11 1.13 11.62
N ARG A 119 -19.29 1.42 10.60
CA ARG A 119 -19.60 1.29 9.17
C ARG A 119 -20.82 2.13 8.75
N VAL A 120 -20.91 3.32 9.28
CA VAL A 120 -22.00 4.25 9.00
C VAL A 120 -21.41 5.53 8.40
N CYS A 121 -22.12 6.10 7.42
CA CYS A 121 -21.85 7.43 6.94
C CYS A 121 -22.43 8.43 7.94
N PHE A 122 -21.62 9.33 8.47
CA PHE A 122 -22.08 10.36 9.38
C PHE A 122 -22.19 11.73 8.70
N TRP A 123 -21.61 11.90 7.52
CA TRP A 123 -21.67 13.12 6.76
C TRP A 123 -21.65 12.83 5.26
N SER A 124 -22.49 13.52 4.50
CA SER A 124 -22.49 13.48 3.03
C SER A 124 -22.85 14.85 2.48
N ALA A 125 -22.21 15.22 1.38
CA ALA A 125 -22.52 16.45 0.64
C ALA A 125 -22.20 16.28 -0.85
N ILE A 126 -22.97 16.95 -1.71
CA ILE A 126 -22.64 17.12 -3.12
C ILE A 126 -21.63 18.26 -3.21
N ALA A 127 -20.38 17.90 -3.39
CA ALA A 127 -19.26 18.84 -3.39
C ALA A 127 -19.00 19.46 -4.76
N HIS A 128 -19.09 18.67 -5.81
CA HIS A 128 -18.70 19.04 -7.17
C HIS A 128 -19.82 18.74 -8.16
N SER A 129 -19.84 19.45 -9.27
CA SER A 129 -20.82 19.24 -10.36
C SER A 129 -20.41 18.13 -11.34
N GLY A 130 -19.28 17.47 -11.08
CA GLY A 130 -18.72 16.36 -11.87
C GLY A 130 -17.93 15.42 -10.98
N PHE A 131 -17.03 14.67 -11.56
CA PHE A 131 -16.23 13.69 -10.83
C PHE A 131 -15.41 14.33 -9.71
N VAL A 132 -15.43 13.74 -8.52
CA VAL A 132 -14.44 14.03 -7.47
C VAL A 132 -13.15 13.30 -7.85
N ARG A 133 -12.15 14.04 -8.26
CA ARG A 133 -10.87 13.48 -8.73
C ARG A 133 -9.88 13.17 -7.62
N GLY A 134 -9.90 13.96 -6.56
CA GLY A 134 -8.97 13.76 -5.47
C GLY A 134 -9.48 14.30 -4.14
N ILE A 135 -9.00 13.68 -3.07
CA ILE A 135 -9.29 14.08 -1.70
C ILE A 135 -7.98 13.98 -0.91
N THR A 136 -7.71 14.99 -0.13
CA THR A 136 -6.57 14.98 0.79
C THR A 136 -6.94 15.60 2.13
N PRO A 137 -6.60 14.98 3.27
CA PRO A 137 -6.79 15.60 4.57
C PRO A 137 -5.69 16.64 4.83
N ASP A 138 -6.01 17.62 5.64
CA ASP A 138 -5.04 18.55 6.19
C ASP A 138 -4.10 17.86 7.20
N THR A 139 -2.97 18.50 7.50
CA THR A 139 -1.99 18.02 8.49
C THR A 139 -2.58 17.81 9.88
N THR A 140 -3.50 18.66 10.29
CA THR A 140 -4.19 18.60 11.59
C THR A 140 -5.26 17.51 11.64
N GLY A 141 -5.79 17.13 10.47
CA GLY A 141 -6.92 16.22 10.35
C GLY A 141 -8.23 16.81 10.88
N SER A 142 -8.36 18.14 10.93
CA SER A 142 -9.60 18.85 11.24
C SER A 142 -10.37 19.24 9.99
N THR A 143 -9.66 19.46 8.89
CA THR A 143 -10.21 19.81 7.58
C THR A 143 -9.69 18.88 6.50
N PHE A 144 -10.34 18.86 5.36
CA PHE A 144 -9.88 18.16 4.17
C PHE A 144 -10.19 18.96 2.91
N TYR A 145 -9.46 18.68 1.85
CA TYR A 145 -9.62 19.30 0.56
C TYR A 145 -10.15 18.30 -0.45
N SER A 146 -11.04 18.74 -1.32
CA SER A 146 -11.51 17.99 -2.47
C SER A 146 -11.26 18.77 -3.75
N CYS A 147 -10.96 18.06 -4.84
CA CYS A 147 -10.87 18.63 -6.18
C CYS A 147 -11.73 17.84 -7.15
N GLY A 148 -12.25 18.51 -8.17
CA GLY A 148 -13.13 17.92 -9.16
C GLY A 148 -12.88 18.43 -10.58
N ASP A 149 -13.64 17.87 -11.52
CA ASP A 149 -13.63 18.29 -12.94
C ASP A 149 -14.21 19.69 -13.13
N ASP A 150 -14.93 20.23 -12.13
CA ASP A 150 -15.51 21.58 -12.12
C ASP A 150 -14.50 22.70 -11.92
N LYS A 151 -13.20 22.38 -11.96
CA LYS A 151 -12.08 23.33 -11.73
C LYS A 151 -12.03 23.94 -10.33
N MET A 152 -12.83 23.43 -9.41
CA MET A 152 -12.90 23.94 -8.05
C MET A 152 -12.13 23.04 -7.08
N ILE A 153 -11.44 23.69 -6.14
CA ILE A 153 -10.89 23.04 -4.97
C ILE A 153 -11.68 23.56 -3.79
N LYS A 154 -12.22 22.66 -2.98
CA LYS A 154 -13.06 23.03 -1.81
C LYS A 154 -12.46 22.48 -0.54
N GLN A 155 -12.42 23.33 0.48
CA GLN A 155 -11.99 22.97 1.83
C GLN A 155 -13.22 22.73 2.71
N TRP A 156 -13.24 21.61 3.44
CA TRP A 156 -14.35 21.16 4.26
C TRP A 156 -13.91 20.93 5.70
N ALA A 157 -14.79 21.24 6.66
CA ALA A 157 -14.61 20.81 8.03
C ALA A 157 -15.00 19.34 8.18
N LEU A 158 -14.22 18.59 8.94
CA LEU A 158 -14.48 17.18 9.20
C LEU A 158 -15.58 16.96 10.22
N GLU A 159 -15.69 17.88 11.18
CA GLU A 159 -16.79 17.94 12.17
C GLU A 159 -17.63 19.17 11.85
N PRO A 160 -18.70 19.05 11.06
CA PRO A 160 -19.56 20.18 10.78
C PRO A 160 -20.25 20.63 12.08
N GLN A 161 -19.97 21.85 12.50
CA GLN A 161 -20.69 22.51 13.59
C GLN A 161 -22.04 22.99 13.03
N GLY A 162 -23.09 22.18 13.14
CA GLY A 162 -24.44 22.59 12.75
C GLY A 162 -25.35 21.43 12.34
N ASN A 163 -26.65 21.68 12.38
CA ASN A 163 -27.70 20.77 11.94
C ASN A 163 -27.52 20.43 10.44
N SER A 164 -27.74 19.20 10.11
CA SER A 164 -27.48 18.45 8.88
C SER A 164 -28.16 18.95 7.57
N GLY A 165 -28.29 20.24 7.34
CA GLY A 165 -29.03 20.75 6.18
C GLY A 165 -28.17 21.47 5.11
N ASP A 166 -27.22 22.31 5.51
CA ASP A 166 -26.46 23.17 4.59
C ASP A 166 -24.94 23.09 4.89
N VAL A 167 -24.31 22.06 4.42
CA VAL A 167 -22.85 21.94 4.55
C VAL A 167 -22.19 22.79 3.46
N LYS A 168 -21.65 23.94 3.87
CA LYS A 168 -20.90 24.84 2.97
C LYS A 168 -19.40 24.59 3.12
N PRO A 169 -18.63 24.68 2.03
CA PRO A 169 -17.18 24.67 2.12
C PRO A 169 -16.67 25.90 2.91
N ILE A 170 -15.61 25.72 3.68
CA ILE A 170 -14.95 26.78 4.42
C ILE A 170 -14.31 27.79 3.43
N ASN A 171 -13.52 27.23 2.52
CA ASN A 171 -12.85 27.97 1.46
C ASN A 171 -13.06 27.25 0.11
N SER A 172 -13.03 28.03 -0.96
CA SER A 172 -13.05 27.51 -2.33
C SER A 172 -12.00 28.24 -3.17
N PHE A 173 -11.21 27.48 -3.91
CA PHE A 173 -10.17 27.97 -4.80
C PHE A 173 -10.56 27.63 -6.23
N LEU A 174 -10.37 28.56 -7.14
CA LEU A 174 -10.66 28.37 -8.55
C LEU A 174 -9.36 28.10 -9.33
N SER A 175 -9.32 26.97 -10.03
CA SER A 175 -8.23 26.64 -10.94
C SER A 175 -8.60 27.01 -12.38
N PRO A 176 -7.65 27.43 -13.21
CA PRO A 176 -7.91 27.68 -14.64
C PRO A 176 -8.30 26.40 -15.39
N ASP A 177 -7.74 25.25 -14.98
CA ASP A 177 -7.85 23.97 -15.66
C ASP A 177 -8.60 22.94 -14.82
N SER A 178 -9.11 21.88 -15.48
CA SER A 178 -9.71 20.74 -14.79
C SER A 178 -8.65 20.00 -13.96
N LEU A 179 -9.05 19.58 -12.76
CA LEU A 179 -8.14 18.97 -11.80
C LEU A 179 -8.22 17.44 -11.85
N THR A 180 -7.07 16.79 -11.82
CA THR A 180 -6.93 15.33 -11.88
C THR A 180 -6.54 14.70 -10.54
N SER A 181 -5.76 15.40 -9.72
CA SER A 181 -5.32 14.90 -8.41
C SER A 181 -4.98 16.07 -7.48
N ILE A 182 -4.99 15.79 -6.19
CA ILE A 182 -4.61 16.71 -5.12
C ILE A 182 -3.81 15.97 -4.07
N ASP A 183 -2.81 16.63 -3.49
CA ASP A 183 -2.09 16.13 -2.32
C ASP A 183 -1.71 17.27 -1.40
N HIS A 184 -1.81 17.05 -0.09
CA HIS A 184 -1.47 18.03 0.94
C HIS A 184 -0.09 17.74 1.51
N HIS A 185 0.69 18.80 1.70
CA HIS A 185 1.99 18.69 2.33
C HIS A 185 1.86 18.20 3.78
N TRP A 186 2.82 17.40 4.25
CA TRP A 186 2.72 16.75 5.56
C TRP A 186 3.08 17.66 6.74
N SER A 187 3.86 18.72 6.55
CA SER A 187 4.25 19.70 7.58
C SER A 187 3.67 21.08 7.35
N ASP A 188 3.70 21.56 6.09
CA ASP A 188 3.36 22.92 5.75
C ASP A 188 1.90 23.03 5.31
N LYS A 189 1.32 24.21 5.47
CA LYS A 189 -0.05 24.51 5.03
C LYS A 189 -0.11 24.76 3.53
N GLN A 190 0.50 23.87 2.75
CA GLN A 190 0.54 23.93 1.31
C GLN A 190 -0.05 22.65 0.73
N PHE A 191 -0.67 22.76 -0.42
CA PHE A 191 -1.15 21.63 -1.18
C PHE A 191 -0.84 21.76 -2.66
N ALA A 192 -0.64 20.65 -3.33
CA ALA A 192 -0.39 20.59 -4.76
C ALA A 192 -1.60 20.02 -5.48
N THR A 193 -1.93 20.58 -6.63
CA THR A 193 -2.93 20.05 -7.54
C THR A 193 -2.33 19.80 -8.90
N SER A 194 -2.86 18.81 -9.58
CA SER A 194 -2.48 18.47 -10.95
C SER A 194 -3.65 18.66 -11.92
N GLY A 195 -3.34 19.10 -13.12
CA GLY A 195 -4.24 19.33 -14.23
C GLY A 195 -3.43 19.39 -15.52
N GLU A 196 -3.53 20.43 -16.32
CA GLU A 196 -2.59 20.72 -17.42
C GLU A 196 -1.21 21.12 -16.89
N ALA A 197 -1.18 21.70 -15.69
CA ALA A 197 0.03 22.05 -14.97
C ALA A 197 -0.04 21.54 -13.53
N ILE A 198 1.09 21.54 -12.84
CA ILE A 198 1.12 21.33 -11.39
C ILE A 198 1.11 22.70 -10.75
N THR A 199 0.13 22.93 -9.86
CA THR A 199 0.00 24.17 -9.13
C THR A 199 0.15 23.93 -7.64
N ILE A 200 0.95 24.77 -6.99
CA ILE A 200 1.14 24.76 -5.54
C ILE A 200 0.35 25.91 -4.95
N TRP A 201 -0.44 25.58 -3.96
CA TRP A 201 -1.35 26.49 -3.26
C TRP A 201 -0.98 26.64 -1.80
N ASP A 202 -1.26 27.80 -1.25
CA ASP A 202 -1.27 28.02 0.19
C ASP A 202 -2.73 28.02 0.68
N THR A 203 -3.00 27.46 1.82
CA THR A 203 -4.33 27.44 2.43
C THR A 203 -4.89 28.82 2.73
N ASN A 204 -4.01 29.82 2.89
CA ASN A 204 -4.37 31.19 3.26
C ASN A 204 -4.50 32.15 2.07
N ARG A 205 -4.15 31.71 0.85
CA ARG A 205 -4.15 32.57 -0.35
C ARG A 205 -5.07 32.02 -1.42
N PRO A 206 -5.87 32.86 -2.09
CA PRO A 206 -6.71 32.41 -3.21
C PRO A 206 -5.92 32.08 -4.46
N ASP A 207 -4.71 32.67 -4.62
CA ASP A 207 -3.88 32.50 -5.80
C ASP A 207 -2.78 31.47 -5.58
N PRO A 208 -2.39 30.72 -6.63
CA PRO A 208 -1.32 29.75 -6.54
C PRO A 208 0.03 30.40 -6.31
N ILE A 209 0.90 29.76 -5.53
CA ILE A 209 2.26 30.24 -5.26
C ILE A 209 3.17 29.97 -6.46
N HIS A 210 3.13 28.75 -6.96
CA HIS A 210 3.95 28.27 -8.08
C HIS A 210 3.14 27.45 -9.06
N THR A 211 3.48 27.59 -10.34
CA THR A 211 2.89 26.78 -11.42
C THR A 211 4.01 26.18 -12.26
N TYR A 212 4.06 24.85 -12.32
CA TYR A 212 5.03 24.10 -13.10
C TYR A 212 4.39 23.64 -14.41
N LYS A 213 4.71 24.30 -15.53
CA LYS A 213 4.31 23.91 -16.89
C LYS A 213 5.52 23.34 -17.61
N TRP A 214 5.55 22.05 -17.83
CA TRP A 214 6.68 21.37 -18.46
C TRP A 214 6.27 20.55 -19.67
N GLY A 215 5.51 21.12 -20.58
CA GLY A 215 5.20 20.52 -21.88
C GLY A 215 4.52 19.14 -21.83
N ALA A 216 3.95 18.76 -20.71
CA ALA A 216 3.11 17.59 -20.60
C ALA A 216 1.68 17.94 -21.03
N ASP A 217 0.98 17.01 -21.67
CA ASP A 217 -0.42 17.23 -22.08
C ASP A 217 -1.31 17.39 -20.85
N SER A 218 -1.27 16.42 -19.93
CA SER A 218 -1.96 16.47 -18.65
C SER A 218 -1.21 15.69 -17.60
N VAL A 219 -1.22 16.18 -16.37
CA VAL A 219 -0.62 15.53 -15.20
C VAL A 219 -1.69 14.74 -14.48
N LEU A 220 -1.54 13.41 -14.38
CA LEU A 220 -2.55 12.50 -13.84
C LEU A 220 -2.51 12.41 -12.32
N SER A 221 -1.31 12.41 -11.73
CA SER A 221 -1.15 12.27 -10.28
C SER A 221 0.02 13.09 -9.77
N VAL A 222 -0.15 13.63 -8.59
CA VAL A 222 0.87 14.38 -7.85
C VAL A 222 0.93 13.88 -6.42
N LYS A 223 2.15 13.72 -5.87
CA LYS A 223 2.37 13.29 -4.50
C LYS A 223 3.61 13.92 -3.89
N PHE A 224 3.47 14.53 -2.71
CA PHE A 224 4.57 15.00 -1.90
C PHE A 224 5.36 13.83 -1.31
N ASN A 225 6.66 14.06 -1.14
CA ASN A 225 7.50 13.10 -0.44
C ASN A 225 7.18 13.13 1.07
N PRO A 226 7.03 11.99 1.73
CA PRO A 226 6.66 11.95 3.15
C PRO A 226 7.76 12.39 4.12
N ALA A 227 9.02 12.51 3.69
CA ALA A 227 10.14 12.89 4.55
C ALA A 227 10.82 14.19 4.08
N GLU A 228 11.00 14.36 2.77
CA GLU A 228 11.64 15.56 2.19
C GLU A 228 10.56 16.57 1.81
N ALA A 229 10.52 17.67 2.54
CA ALA A 229 9.49 18.72 2.39
C ALA A 229 9.49 19.38 1.00
N SER A 230 10.66 19.49 0.37
CA SER A 230 10.79 20.15 -0.92
C SER A 230 10.52 19.26 -2.13
N LEU A 231 10.32 17.96 -1.95
CA LEU A 231 10.22 17.02 -3.05
C LEU A 231 8.78 16.64 -3.40
N LEU A 232 8.51 16.63 -4.70
CA LEU A 232 7.24 16.24 -5.27
C LEU A 232 7.46 15.35 -6.50
N ALA A 233 6.61 14.33 -6.65
CA ALA A 233 6.59 13.48 -7.83
C ALA A 233 5.27 13.62 -8.58
N SER A 234 5.33 13.56 -9.91
CA SER A 234 4.17 13.58 -10.77
C SER A 234 4.24 12.52 -11.87
N THR A 235 3.08 12.10 -12.32
CA THR A 235 2.91 11.26 -13.52
C THR A 235 2.06 12.00 -14.53
N ALA A 236 2.42 11.90 -15.81
CA ALA A 236 1.74 12.60 -16.89
C ALA A 236 1.24 11.64 -17.98
N SER A 237 0.30 12.12 -18.79
CA SER A 237 -0.30 11.36 -19.91
C SER A 237 0.68 11.07 -21.04
N ASP A 238 1.74 11.87 -21.16
CA ASP A 238 2.85 11.67 -22.10
C ASP A 238 3.79 10.50 -21.72
N ARG A 239 3.40 9.68 -20.76
CA ARG A 239 4.16 8.55 -20.20
C ARG A 239 5.39 8.97 -19.39
N SER A 240 5.55 10.28 -19.16
CA SER A 240 6.65 10.78 -18.35
C SER A 240 6.31 10.75 -16.86
N VAL A 241 7.34 10.59 -16.06
CA VAL A 241 7.34 10.77 -14.62
C VAL A 241 8.37 11.80 -14.28
N CYS A 242 7.97 12.83 -13.54
CA CYS A 242 8.83 13.95 -13.19
C CYS A 242 8.98 14.07 -11.68
N LEU A 243 10.19 14.41 -11.25
CA LEU A 243 10.52 14.77 -9.88
C LEU A 243 10.84 16.26 -9.83
N TYR A 244 10.22 16.97 -8.90
CA TYR A 244 10.37 18.40 -8.70
C TYR A 244 10.96 18.71 -7.35
N ASP A 245 11.79 19.73 -7.28
CA ASP A 245 12.14 20.42 -6.06
C ASP A 245 11.38 21.75 -6.03
N LEU A 246 10.61 21.99 -4.96
CA LEU A 246 9.82 23.22 -4.80
C LEU A 246 10.66 24.50 -4.74
N ARG A 247 11.96 24.35 -4.48
CA ARG A 247 12.91 25.47 -4.44
C ARG A 247 13.34 25.93 -5.84
N VAL A 248 13.10 25.09 -6.84
CA VAL A 248 13.54 25.31 -8.22
C VAL A 248 12.33 25.31 -9.14
N SER A 249 12.29 26.19 -10.11
CA SER A 249 11.17 26.32 -11.05
C SER A 249 11.15 25.26 -12.16
N VAL A 250 12.18 24.43 -12.24
CA VAL A 250 12.36 23.41 -13.29
C VAL A 250 12.33 22.01 -12.66
N PRO A 251 11.78 20.98 -13.34
CA PRO A 251 11.84 19.61 -12.84
C PRO A 251 13.28 19.15 -12.70
N MET A 252 13.57 18.51 -11.56
CA MET A 252 14.91 18.02 -11.26
C MET A 252 15.30 16.84 -12.17
N ARG A 253 14.37 15.93 -12.41
CA ARG A 253 14.57 14.75 -13.27
C ARG A 253 13.27 14.37 -13.96
N ARG A 254 13.38 13.92 -15.19
CA ARG A 254 12.27 13.38 -15.97
C ARG A 254 12.68 12.07 -16.63
N PHE A 255 11.84 11.07 -16.58
CA PHE A 255 12.04 9.83 -17.31
C PHE A 255 10.74 9.37 -17.96
N VAL A 256 10.87 8.63 -19.05
CA VAL A 256 9.75 8.20 -19.88
C VAL A 256 9.65 6.68 -19.83
N LEU A 257 8.43 6.20 -19.59
CA LEU A 257 8.06 4.79 -19.57
C LEU A 257 7.40 4.35 -20.89
N PRO A 258 7.30 3.04 -21.17
CA PRO A 258 6.63 2.55 -22.38
C PRO A 258 5.13 2.85 -22.42
N MET A 259 4.46 2.86 -21.27
CA MET A 259 3.03 3.12 -21.11
C MET A 259 2.81 4.16 -20.02
N VAL A 260 1.60 4.71 -20.01
CA VAL A 260 1.18 5.73 -19.03
C VAL A 260 1.19 5.19 -17.62
N SER A 261 1.61 6.01 -16.67
CA SER A 261 1.53 5.73 -15.23
C SER A 261 0.36 6.50 -14.63
N ASN A 262 -0.61 5.79 -14.08
CA ASN A 262 -1.83 6.37 -13.53
C ASN A 262 -1.63 7.02 -12.16
N LYS A 263 -0.79 6.41 -11.31
CA LYS A 263 -0.59 6.88 -9.93
C LYS A 263 0.86 6.71 -9.49
N VAL A 264 1.34 7.64 -8.67
CA VAL A 264 2.61 7.55 -7.95
C VAL A 264 2.35 7.50 -6.46
N CYS A 265 3.14 6.71 -5.75
CA CYS A 265 3.12 6.65 -4.29
C CYS A 265 4.52 6.48 -3.73
N TRP A 266 4.88 7.29 -2.73
CA TRP A 266 6.16 7.23 -2.03
C TRP A 266 6.13 6.17 -0.92
N ASN A 267 7.27 5.55 -0.65
CA ASN A 267 7.42 4.68 0.50
C ASN A 267 7.58 5.53 1.78
N PRO A 268 6.70 5.38 2.77
CA PRO A 268 6.77 6.19 3.99
C PRO A 268 8.01 5.90 4.86
N MET A 269 8.59 4.70 4.76
CA MET A 269 9.77 4.30 5.55
C MET A 269 11.09 4.48 4.79
N GLU A 270 11.05 4.44 3.46
CA GLU A 270 12.18 4.63 2.58
C GLU A 270 11.88 5.75 1.59
N PRO A 271 12.04 7.02 1.97
CA PRO A 271 11.55 8.18 1.20
C PRO A 271 12.23 8.34 -0.17
N PHE A 272 13.34 7.65 -0.41
CA PHE A 272 14.00 7.62 -1.72
C PHE A 272 13.32 6.67 -2.72
N ASN A 273 12.47 5.78 -2.23
CA ASN A 273 11.80 4.79 -3.04
C ASN A 273 10.35 5.17 -3.28
N PHE A 274 9.91 4.99 -4.50
CA PHE A 274 8.51 5.19 -4.90
C PHE A 274 8.05 4.09 -5.84
N ILE A 275 6.74 3.93 -5.96
CA ILE A 275 6.11 2.98 -6.86
C ILE A 275 5.17 3.70 -7.82
N LEU A 276 5.04 3.10 -9.00
CA LEU A 276 4.19 3.59 -10.08
C LEU A 276 3.19 2.51 -10.48
N ALA A 277 1.92 2.88 -10.53
CA ALA A 277 0.86 2.07 -11.13
C ALA A 277 0.81 2.36 -12.63
N ASN A 278 1.03 1.33 -13.46
CA ASN A 278 1.14 1.51 -14.89
C ASN A 278 -0.02 0.82 -15.65
N GLU A 279 -0.32 1.31 -16.84
CA GLU A 279 -1.34 0.73 -17.73
C GLU A 279 -0.92 -0.61 -18.34
N ASP A 280 0.36 -0.91 -18.42
CA ASP A 280 0.87 -2.19 -18.90
C ASP A 280 0.61 -3.36 -17.93
N HIS A 281 -0.22 -3.18 -16.91
CA HIS A 281 -0.57 -4.13 -15.85
C HIS A 281 0.54 -4.44 -14.84
N ASN A 282 1.70 -3.83 -14.96
CA ASN A 282 2.79 -3.97 -14.01
C ASN A 282 2.83 -2.79 -13.04
N ILE A 283 3.49 -3.00 -11.91
CA ILE A 283 3.81 -1.96 -10.96
C ILE A 283 5.33 -1.90 -10.88
N TYR A 284 5.87 -0.71 -10.94
CA TYR A 284 7.31 -0.49 -10.94
C TYR A 284 7.76 0.20 -9.67
N SER A 285 8.82 -0.31 -9.06
CA SER A 285 9.50 0.35 -7.94
C SER A 285 10.77 1.02 -8.43
N PHE A 286 10.96 2.30 -8.09
CA PHE A 286 12.12 3.09 -8.46
C PHE A 286 12.80 3.70 -7.24
N ASP A 287 14.12 3.95 -7.36
CA ASP A 287 14.90 4.81 -6.47
C ASP A 287 15.09 6.17 -7.18
N MET A 288 14.69 7.27 -6.54
CA MET A 288 14.81 8.62 -7.10
C MET A 288 16.24 9.01 -7.47
N ARG A 289 17.23 8.36 -6.85
CA ARG A 289 18.66 8.62 -7.10
C ARG A 289 19.16 7.90 -8.35
N LYS A 290 18.52 6.78 -8.74
CA LYS A 290 18.90 5.90 -9.86
C LYS A 290 17.66 5.55 -10.68
N LEU A 291 17.30 6.41 -11.61
CA LEU A 291 16.12 6.26 -12.47
C LEU A 291 16.39 5.47 -13.76
N ASP A 292 17.64 5.12 -14.05
CA ASP A 292 18.06 4.36 -15.23
C ASP A 292 17.46 2.95 -15.29
N LYS A 293 17.05 2.40 -14.16
CA LYS A 293 16.45 1.08 -14.04
C LYS A 293 15.49 0.99 -12.86
N ALA A 294 14.44 0.18 -13.03
CA ALA A 294 13.55 -0.17 -11.93
C ALA A 294 14.26 -1.06 -10.89
N ILE A 295 14.00 -0.82 -9.60
CA ILE A 295 14.46 -1.72 -8.52
C ILE A 295 13.79 -3.08 -8.67
N MET A 296 12.46 -3.08 -8.81
CA MET A 296 11.64 -4.28 -8.95
C MET A 296 10.47 -4.05 -9.90
N ILE A 297 10.07 -5.12 -10.60
CA ILE A 297 8.86 -5.17 -11.41
C ILE A 297 7.89 -6.13 -10.74
N HIS A 298 6.73 -5.63 -10.35
CA HIS A 298 5.68 -6.43 -9.71
C HIS A 298 4.66 -6.85 -10.76
N LYS A 299 4.61 -8.17 -11.04
CA LYS A 299 3.82 -8.77 -12.11
C LYS A 299 2.77 -9.69 -11.51
N ASP A 300 1.53 -9.38 -11.62
CA ASP A 300 0.45 -10.34 -11.35
C ASP A 300 -0.91 -9.88 -11.90
N HIS A 301 -1.10 -8.56 -12.04
CA HIS A 301 -2.31 -8.00 -12.64
C HIS A 301 -2.42 -8.37 -14.13
N VAL A 302 -3.63 -8.39 -14.61
CA VAL A 302 -3.96 -8.76 -15.99
C VAL A 302 -4.36 -7.54 -16.82
N SER A 303 -4.85 -6.49 -16.17
CA SER A 303 -5.26 -5.24 -16.81
C SER A 303 -4.57 -4.05 -16.13
N ALA A 304 -4.82 -2.84 -16.63
CA ALA A 304 -4.27 -1.59 -16.10
C ALA A 304 -4.38 -1.50 -14.58
N VAL A 305 -3.34 -1.05 -13.93
CA VAL A 305 -3.34 -0.71 -12.51
C VAL A 305 -3.73 0.75 -12.38
N LEU A 306 -4.81 1.03 -11.65
CA LEU A 306 -5.38 2.37 -11.54
C LEU A 306 -4.83 3.11 -10.32
N ASP A 307 -4.72 2.42 -9.19
CA ASP A 307 -4.27 3.04 -7.95
C ASP A 307 -3.33 2.11 -7.16
N VAL A 308 -2.48 2.74 -6.36
CA VAL A 308 -1.51 2.06 -5.52
C VAL A 308 -1.28 2.86 -4.23
N ALA A 309 -1.26 2.15 -3.10
CA ALA A 309 -1.02 2.76 -1.80
C ALA A 309 -0.05 1.91 -0.96
N PHE A 310 0.91 2.57 -0.30
CA PHE A 310 1.79 1.91 0.64
C PHE A 310 1.09 1.62 1.97
N SER A 311 1.48 0.54 2.59
CA SER A 311 1.23 0.31 4.01
C SER A 311 2.04 1.31 4.84
N PRO A 312 1.52 1.83 5.96
CA PRO A 312 2.29 2.67 6.89
C PRO A 312 3.60 2.04 7.36
N THR A 313 3.69 0.71 7.34
CA THR A 313 4.92 -0.02 7.67
C THR A 313 6.00 0.05 6.60
N GLY A 314 5.70 0.54 5.39
CA GLY A 314 6.61 0.63 4.27
C GLY A 314 7.08 -0.71 3.67
N ARG A 315 6.62 -1.84 4.19
CA ARG A 315 7.05 -3.18 3.73
C ARG A 315 6.16 -3.79 2.66
N GLU A 316 4.92 -3.40 2.65
CA GLU A 316 3.89 -3.89 1.73
C GLU A 316 3.17 -2.72 1.08
N PHE A 317 2.57 -2.98 -0.06
CA PHE A 317 1.68 -2.04 -0.72
C PHE A 317 0.48 -2.77 -1.33
N VAL A 318 -0.60 -2.05 -1.50
CA VAL A 318 -1.83 -2.54 -2.14
C VAL A 318 -1.98 -1.89 -3.51
N SER A 319 -2.57 -2.61 -4.43
CA SER A 319 -2.92 -2.10 -5.76
C SER A 319 -4.35 -2.45 -6.14
N GLY A 320 -5.01 -1.52 -6.79
CA GLY A 320 -6.31 -1.67 -7.41
C GLY A 320 -6.19 -1.67 -8.93
N SER A 321 -6.89 -2.55 -9.59
CA SER A 321 -6.80 -2.70 -11.04
C SER A 321 -8.17 -2.81 -11.70
N TYR A 322 -8.17 -2.52 -13.00
CA TYR A 322 -9.30 -2.73 -13.90
C TYR A 322 -9.69 -4.22 -14.03
N ASP A 323 -8.80 -5.14 -13.60
CA ASP A 323 -9.07 -6.59 -13.58
C ASP A 323 -10.01 -7.03 -12.45
N ARG A 324 -10.62 -6.09 -11.72
CA ARG A 324 -11.56 -6.33 -10.61
C ARG A 324 -10.93 -7.05 -9.42
N THR A 325 -9.61 -6.89 -9.25
CA THR A 325 -8.90 -7.45 -8.09
C THR A 325 -8.14 -6.39 -7.33
N VAL A 326 -8.09 -6.57 -6.03
CA VAL A 326 -7.17 -5.88 -5.13
C VAL A 326 -6.05 -6.82 -4.79
N ARG A 327 -4.80 -6.39 -4.91
CA ARG A 327 -3.63 -7.23 -4.64
C ARG A 327 -2.72 -6.57 -3.63
N ILE A 328 -2.14 -7.40 -2.78
CA ILE A 328 -1.15 -6.98 -1.79
C ILE A 328 0.19 -7.55 -2.19
N PHE A 329 1.19 -6.69 -2.30
CA PHE A 329 2.56 -7.02 -2.65
C PHE A 329 3.50 -6.72 -1.50
N LYS A 330 4.57 -7.51 -1.40
CA LYS A 330 5.76 -7.14 -0.64
C LYS A 330 6.75 -6.46 -1.57
N ILE A 331 7.41 -5.39 -1.12
CA ILE A 331 8.38 -4.65 -1.94
C ILE A 331 9.49 -5.56 -2.45
N SER A 332 9.96 -6.49 -1.62
CA SER A 332 11.05 -7.41 -1.94
C SER A 332 10.68 -8.50 -2.96
N THR A 333 9.40 -8.66 -3.29
CA THR A 333 8.92 -9.75 -4.15
C THR A 333 8.20 -9.22 -5.37
N GLY A 334 8.50 -9.76 -6.55
CA GLY A 334 7.83 -9.40 -7.80
C GLY A 334 6.42 -10.00 -7.96
N ARG A 335 5.94 -10.78 -6.97
CA ARG A 335 4.61 -11.40 -7.02
C ARG A 335 3.77 -11.01 -5.81
N SER A 336 2.46 -10.87 -6.02
CA SER A 336 1.54 -10.52 -4.95
C SER A 336 1.51 -11.59 -3.87
N ARG A 337 1.37 -11.18 -2.61
CA ARG A 337 1.15 -12.07 -1.48
C ARG A 337 -0.29 -12.60 -1.47
N GLU A 338 -1.23 -11.68 -1.61
CA GLU A 338 -2.67 -11.96 -1.60
C GLU A 338 -3.37 -11.31 -2.80
N ALA A 339 -4.53 -11.85 -3.16
CA ALA A 339 -5.41 -11.29 -4.17
C ALA A 339 -6.86 -11.40 -3.69
N TYR A 340 -7.55 -10.28 -3.62
CA TYR A 340 -8.91 -10.17 -3.13
C TYR A 340 -9.87 -9.78 -4.25
N HIS A 341 -11.04 -10.38 -4.24
CA HIS A 341 -12.12 -10.05 -5.18
C HIS A 341 -13.46 -10.47 -4.59
N THR A 342 -14.54 -9.86 -5.05
CA THR A 342 -15.91 -10.33 -4.84
C THR A 342 -16.62 -10.48 -6.18
N LYS A 343 -17.72 -11.24 -6.22
CA LYS A 343 -18.48 -11.45 -7.46
C LYS A 343 -19.08 -10.15 -8.01
N ARG A 344 -19.48 -9.23 -7.14
CA ARG A 344 -20.10 -7.95 -7.51
C ARG A 344 -19.10 -6.86 -7.83
N MET A 345 -17.85 -7.00 -7.35
CA MET A 345 -16.80 -5.99 -7.55
C MET A 345 -16.53 -5.77 -9.02
N GLN A 346 -16.56 -4.51 -9.43
CA GLN A 346 -16.19 -4.04 -10.75
C GLN A 346 -14.77 -3.47 -10.73
N ARG A 347 -14.46 -2.54 -11.59
CA ARG A 347 -13.17 -1.85 -11.66
C ARG A 347 -12.84 -1.26 -10.30
N VAL A 348 -11.60 -1.39 -9.84
CA VAL A 348 -11.14 -0.80 -8.58
C VAL A 348 -10.41 0.48 -8.90
N PHE A 349 -11.05 1.62 -8.60
CA PHE A 349 -10.51 2.94 -8.90
C PHE A 349 -9.54 3.44 -7.83
N CYS A 350 -9.84 3.21 -6.56
CA CYS A 350 -9.00 3.67 -5.48
C CYS A 350 -8.76 2.59 -4.44
N VAL A 351 -7.58 2.63 -3.84
CA VAL A 351 -7.18 1.75 -2.75
C VAL A 351 -6.44 2.54 -1.67
N ASN A 352 -6.63 2.15 -0.43
CA ASN A 352 -5.98 2.79 0.71
C ASN A 352 -5.68 1.77 1.81
N TYR A 353 -4.67 2.06 2.64
CA TYR A 353 -4.42 1.34 3.88
C TYR A 353 -4.99 2.11 5.07
N SER A 354 -5.45 1.40 6.08
CA SER A 354 -5.71 1.99 7.38
C SER A 354 -4.40 2.38 8.09
N ALA A 355 -4.46 3.36 8.99
CA ALA A 355 -3.27 3.85 9.70
C ALA A 355 -2.58 2.78 10.55
N ASP A 356 -3.33 1.76 11.01
CA ASP A 356 -2.80 0.61 11.75
C ASP A 356 -2.26 -0.53 10.87
N ALA A 357 -2.25 -0.38 9.54
CA ALA A 357 -1.82 -1.37 8.56
C ALA A 357 -2.58 -2.72 8.62
N ARG A 358 -3.68 -2.81 9.37
CA ARG A 358 -4.46 -4.04 9.52
C ARG A 358 -5.53 -4.22 8.47
N PHE A 359 -6.03 -3.10 7.93
CA PHE A 359 -7.13 -3.10 6.97
C PHE A 359 -6.72 -2.43 5.67
N VAL A 360 -7.32 -2.89 4.61
CA VAL A 360 -7.23 -2.31 3.27
C VAL A 360 -8.63 -1.89 2.87
N LEU A 361 -8.75 -0.71 2.30
CA LEU A 361 -9.99 -0.16 1.77
C LEU A 361 -9.89 -0.11 0.25
N SER A 362 -10.97 -0.43 -0.43
CA SER A 362 -11.01 -0.35 -1.90
C SER A 362 -12.32 0.21 -2.38
N GLY A 363 -12.27 1.31 -3.12
CA GLY A 363 -13.42 1.88 -3.83
C GLY A 363 -13.51 1.30 -5.23
N SER A 364 -14.71 1.00 -5.64
CA SER A 364 -15.02 0.32 -6.90
C SER A 364 -16.16 1.02 -7.65
N ASP A 365 -16.21 0.76 -8.93
CA ASP A 365 -17.23 1.22 -9.88
C ASP A 365 -18.67 0.74 -9.52
N ASP A 366 -18.79 -0.23 -8.62
CA ASP A 366 -20.07 -0.76 -8.13
C ASP A 366 -20.60 -0.01 -6.90
N THR A 367 -20.27 1.27 -6.75
CA THR A 367 -20.76 2.19 -5.70
C THR A 367 -20.26 1.92 -4.27
N ASN A 368 -19.53 0.85 -4.06
CA ASN A 368 -19.17 0.38 -2.71
C ASN A 368 -17.70 0.56 -2.38
N VAL A 369 -17.44 0.97 -1.14
CA VAL A 369 -16.12 0.86 -0.54
C VAL A 369 -16.06 -0.41 0.30
N ARG A 370 -15.12 -1.30 -0.03
CA ARG A 370 -14.94 -2.57 0.69
C ARG A 370 -13.78 -2.51 1.67
N ILE A 371 -14.00 -3.12 2.81
CA ILE A 371 -13.01 -3.25 3.88
C ILE A 371 -12.47 -4.67 3.88
N TRP A 372 -11.16 -4.80 3.75
CA TRP A 372 -10.44 -6.07 3.71
C TRP A 372 -9.43 -6.15 4.84
N LYS A 373 -9.10 -7.35 5.26
CA LYS A 373 -7.94 -7.58 6.14
C LYS A 373 -6.65 -7.54 5.33
N ALA A 374 -5.62 -6.89 5.84
CA ALA A 374 -4.29 -6.96 5.24
C ALA A 374 -3.75 -8.40 5.25
N GLU A 375 -3.97 -9.15 6.32
CA GLU A 375 -3.72 -10.59 6.39
C GLU A 375 -5.04 -11.37 6.46
N ALA A 376 -5.31 -12.17 5.44
CA ALA A 376 -6.57 -12.90 5.30
C ALA A 376 -6.86 -13.89 6.43
N SER A 377 -5.82 -14.48 7.00
CA SER A 377 -5.91 -15.48 8.09
C SER A 377 -6.01 -14.88 9.48
N GLN A 378 -5.64 -13.60 9.64
CA GLN A 378 -5.60 -12.94 10.95
C GLN A 378 -7.01 -12.76 11.52
N ALA A 379 -7.17 -13.06 12.80
CA ALA A 379 -8.43 -12.82 13.51
C ALA A 379 -8.61 -11.32 13.77
N VAL A 380 -9.85 -10.86 13.62
CA VAL A 380 -10.25 -9.49 14.01
C VAL A 380 -10.67 -9.53 15.47
N GLY A 381 -10.04 -8.71 16.30
CA GLY A 381 -10.36 -8.58 17.72
C GLY A 381 -9.20 -9.01 18.64
N VAL A 382 -9.48 -8.98 19.93
CA VAL A 382 -8.49 -9.31 20.97
C VAL A 382 -8.29 -10.83 21.01
N LEU A 383 -7.05 -11.27 20.88
CA LEU A 383 -6.67 -12.67 20.97
C LEU A 383 -6.50 -13.08 22.44
N THR A 384 -6.97 -14.26 22.77
CA THR A 384 -6.61 -14.86 24.06
C THR A 384 -5.13 -15.24 24.06
N GLY A 385 -4.43 -15.13 25.21
CA GLY A 385 -3.00 -15.42 25.28
C GLY A 385 -2.62 -16.82 24.81
N ARG A 386 -3.51 -17.84 24.94
CA ARG A 386 -3.30 -19.17 24.39
C ARG A 386 -3.31 -19.16 22.86
N LYS A 387 -4.26 -18.44 22.25
CA LYS A 387 -4.40 -18.34 20.80
C LYS A 387 -3.23 -17.58 20.20
N GLU A 388 -2.81 -16.49 20.83
CA GLU A 388 -1.67 -15.70 20.41
C GLU A 388 -0.36 -16.52 20.39
N ARG A 389 -0.11 -17.30 21.45
CA ARG A 389 1.05 -18.22 21.49
C ARG A 389 0.98 -19.27 20.38
N SER A 390 -0.20 -19.80 20.08
CA SER A 390 -0.39 -20.76 18.98
C SER A 390 -0.14 -20.13 17.62
N GLU A 391 -0.61 -18.91 17.39
CA GLU A 391 -0.39 -18.18 16.15
C GLU A 391 1.09 -17.82 15.96
N ARG A 392 1.77 -17.32 16.99
CA ARG A 392 3.23 -17.06 16.97
C ARG A 392 4.04 -18.32 16.66
N PHE A 393 3.68 -19.44 17.27
CA PHE A 393 4.34 -20.72 17.00
C PHE A 393 4.11 -21.18 15.55
N SER A 394 2.87 -21.09 15.05
CA SER A 394 2.54 -21.41 13.67
C SER A 394 3.26 -20.53 12.68
N ALA A 395 3.38 -19.21 12.95
CA ALA A 395 4.13 -18.28 12.14
C ALA A 395 5.62 -18.65 12.08
N ALA A 396 6.25 -18.88 13.22
CA ALA A 396 7.66 -19.26 13.30
C ALA A 396 7.97 -20.57 12.54
N ILE A 397 7.08 -21.56 12.62
CA ILE A 397 7.25 -22.82 11.87
C ILE A 397 7.07 -22.59 10.35
N LYS A 398 6.09 -21.80 9.94
CA LYS A 398 5.89 -21.47 8.52
C LYS A 398 7.12 -20.77 7.93
N ASP A 399 7.70 -19.82 8.64
CA ASP A 399 8.90 -19.10 8.21
C ASP A 399 10.12 -20.04 8.12
N LYS A 400 10.30 -20.93 9.10
CA LYS A 400 11.37 -21.93 9.10
C LYS A 400 11.31 -22.84 7.87
N PHE A 401 10.12 -23.22 7.42
CA PHE A 401 9.91 -24.14 6.30
C PHE A 401 9.39 -23.45 5.03
N ALA A 402 9.49 -22.11 4.92
CA ALA A 402 9.00 -21.35 3.78
C ALA A 402 9.68 -21.73 2.45
N HIS A 403 10.93 -22.24 2.51
CA HIS A 403 11.70 -22.70 1.36
C HIS A 403 11.21 -24.03 0.77
N MET A 404 10.47 -24.84 1.56
CA MET A 404 10.01 -26.16 1.14
C MET A 404 8.92 -26.07 0.04
N PRO A 405 8.96 -26.96 -0.96
CA PRO A 405 8.12 -26.85 -2.17
C PRO A 405 6.61 -26.89 -1.87
N GLU A 406 6.15 -27.73 -0.96
CA GLU A 406 4.72 -27.80 -0.61
C GLU A 406 4.23 -26.55 0.11
N VAL A 407 4.99 -26.06 1.10
CA VAL A 407 4.64 -24.84 1.84
C VAL A 407 4.60 -23.66 0.86
N ARG A 408 5.60 -23.57 -0.03
CA ARG A 408 5.65 -22.53 -1.06
C ARG A 408 4.48 -22.62 -2.04
N ARG A 409 4.11 -23.82 -2.49
CA ARG A 409 2.96 -24.05 -3.37
C ARG A 409 1.65 -23.60 -2.73
N ILE A 410 1.40 -24.01 -1.49
CA ILE A 410 0.15 -23.70 -0.77
C ILE A 410 0.09 -22.20 -0.47
N THR A 411 1.20 -21.59 -0.02
CA THR A 411 1.26 -20.15 0.23
C THR A 411 1.05 -19.35 -1.05
N GLY A 412 1.55 -19.82 -2.18
CA GLY A 412 1.41 -19.18 -3.49
C GLY A 412 0.03 -19.34 -4.13
N ASP A 413 -0.82 -20.23 -3.63
CA ASP A 413 -2.17 -20.43 -4.17
C ASP A 413 -3.08 -19.26 -3.80
N LYS A 414 -3.78 -18.72 -4.80
CA LYS A 414 -4.69 -17.57 -4.69
C LYS A 414 -6.03 -17.91 -5.31
N LYS A 415 -7.09 -17.66 -4.57
CA LYS A 415 -8.45 -17.79 -5.10
C LYS A 415 -8.70 -16.60 -6.05
N MET A 416 -8.82 -16.88 -7.33
CA MET A 416 -9.07 -15.85 -8.38
C MET A 416 -10.21 -16.31 -9.31
N PRO A 417 -10.95 -15.36 -9.93
CA PRO A 417 -11.92 -15.68 -10.95
C PRO A 417 -11.32 -16.45 -12.14
N ASN A 418 -12.10 -17.31 -12.74
CA ASN A 418 -11.62 -18.13 -13.87
C ASN A 418 -11.22 -17.29 -15.09
N SER A 419 -11.88 -16.16 -15.34
CA SER A 419 -11.52 -15.22 -16.40
C SER A 419 -10.08 -14.70 -16.22
N ILE A 420 -9.73 -14.28 -15.00
CA ILE A 420 -8.37 -13.78 -14.70
C ILE A 420 -7.34 -14.91 -14.76
N LYS A 421 -7.69 -16.12 -14.30
CA LYS A 421 -6.80 -17.29 -14.43
C LYS A 421 -6.50 -17.61 -15.90
N LYS A 422 -7.52 -17.60 -16.78
CA LYS A 422 -7.35 -17.81 -18.22
C LYS A 422 -6.47 -16.72 -18.84
N ALA A 423 -6.77 -15.44 -18.58
CA ALA A 423 -5.98 -14.34 -19.10
C ALA A 423 -4.51 -14.36 -18.61
N LYS A 424 -4.28 -14.73 -17.34
CA LYS A 424 -2.92 -14.93 -16.80
C LYS A 424 -2.19 -16.09 -17.49
N SER A 425 -2.89 -17.17 -17.81
CA SER A 425 -2.32 -18.30 -18.54
C SER A 425 -1.92 -17.88 -19.96
N ILE A 426 -2.74 -17.14 -20.66
CA ILE A 426 -2.42 -16.63 -22.01
C ILE A 426 -1.17 -15.73 -21.96
N LYS A 427 -1.11 -14.77 -21.03
CA LYS A 427 0.07 -13.92 -20.84
C LYS A 427 1.33 -14.73 -20.54
N HIS A 428 1.21 -15.78 -19.75
CA HIS A 428 2.36 -16.65 -19.46
C HIS A 428 2.84 -17.38 -20.72
N ILE A 429 1.94 -17.87 -21.57
CA ILE A 429 2.28 -18.51 -22.84
C ILE A 429 2.98 -17.52 -23.77
N GLN A 430 2.46 -16.28 -23.89
CA GLN A 430 3.06 -15.21 -24.67
C GLN A 430 4.49 -14.88 -24.19
N ALA A 431 4.66 -14.62 -22.89
CA ALA A 431 5.96 -14.33 -22.31
C ALA A 431 6.97 -15.49 -22.47
N THR A 432 6.50 -16.74 -22.37
CA THR A 432 7.34 -17.91 -22.61
C THR A 432 7.76 -18.02 -24.10
N SER A 433 6.85 -17.71 -25.01
CA SER A 433 7.12 -17.68 -26.45
C SER A 433 8.15 -16.59 -26.80
N GLU A 434 7.97 -15.39 -26.27
CA GLU A 434 8.92 -14.29 -26.47
C GLU A 434 10.31 -14.62 -25.92
N ARG A 435 10.36 -15.20 -24.71
CA ARG A 435 11.61 -15.64 -24.10
C ARG A 435 12.32 -16.67 -24.98
N ARG A 436 11.61 -17.67 -25.51
CA ARG A 436 12.21 -18.67 -26.42
C ARG A 436 12.74 -18.01 -27.70
N LYS A 437 11.99 -17.06 -28.28
CA LYS A 437 12.45 -16.30 -29.46
C LYS A 437 13.72 -15.52 -29.15
N GLN A 438 13.82 -14.92 -27.99
CA GLN A 438 15.03 -14.20 -27.54
C GLN A 438 16.20 -15.15 -27.32
N GLU A 439 15.98 -16.28 -26.64
CA GLU A 439 16.99 -17.32 -26.42
C GLU A 439 17.52 -17.88 -27.77
N ASN A 440 16.62 -18.17 -28.71
CA ASN A 440 17.01 -18.62 -30.04
C ASN A 440 17.82 -17.57 -30.82
N ARG A 441 17.40 -16.27 -30.71
CA ARG A 441 18.16 -15.19 -31.34
C ARG A 441 19.58 -15.07 -30.78
N ILE A 442 19.77 -15.25 -29.47
CA ILE A 442 21.09 -15.25 -28.84
C ILE A 442 21.90 -16.41 -29.33
N ASN A 443 21.34 -17.62 -29.34
CA ASN A 443 22.04 -18.84 -29.70
C ASN A 443 22.50 -18.89 -31.19
N HIS A 444 21.78 -18.16 -32.06
CA HIS A 444 22.07 -18.12 -33.51
C HIS A 444 22.72 -16.82 -33.99
N SER A 445 23.03 -15.88 -33.10
CA SER A 445 23.74 -14.64 -33.42
C SER A 445 25.12 -14.62 -32.77
N LYS A 446 26.06 -13.83 -33.33
CA LYS A 446 27.36 -13.61 -32.71
C LYS A 446 27.17 -12.88 -31.37
N ALA A 447 27.94 -13.22 -30.35
CA ALA A 447 27.83 -12.67 -29.00
C ALA A 447 27.96 -11.13 -28.94
N GLU A 448 28.67 -10.55 -29.92
CA GLU A 448 28.89 -9.09 -30.03
C GLU A 448 27.69 -8.36 -30.59
N ASP A 449 26.84 -9.02 -31.39
CA ASP A 449 25.69 -8.38 -32.08
C ASP A 449 24.42 -8.28 -31.21
N VAL A 450 24.31 -9.06 -30.15
CA VAL A 450 23.09 -9.13 -29.31
C VAL A 450 23.38 -8.66 -27.91
N LYS A 451 23.18 -7.36 -27.64
CA LYS A 451 23.18 -6.81 -26.29
C LYS A 451 21.83 -7.09 -25.64
N MET A 452 21.84 -7.87 -24.55
CA MET A 452 20.64 -8.15 -23.74
C MET A 452 20.57 -7.19 -22.56
N ASP A 453 19.73 -6.19 -22.67
CA ASP A 453 19.39 -5.37 -21.51
C ASP A 453 18.48 -6.13 -20.56
N PRO A 454 18.75 -6.12 -19.25
CA PRO A 454 17.88 -6.73 -18.26
C PRO A 454 16.49 -6.07 -18.29
N GLU A 455 15.46 -6.85 -18.02
CA GLU A 455 14.07 -6.38 -18.09
C GLU A 455 13.82 -5.10 -17.28
N ARG A 456 14.49 -4.96 -16.12
CA ARG A 456 14.41 -3.76 -15.27
C ARG A 456 14.92 -2.49 -15.96
N LYS A 457 15.89 -2.59 -16.85
CA LYS A 457 16.44 -1.46 -17.61
C LYS A 457 15.56 -1.12 -18.81
N ARG A 458 14.93 -2.10 -19.43
CA ARG A 458 14.03 -1.90 -20.58
C ARG A 458 12.76 -1.10 -20.24
N VAL A 459 12.43 -1.01 -18.95
CA VAL A 459 11.27 -0.24 -18.47
C VAL A 459 11.48 1.26 -18.68
N VAL A 460 12.71 1.74 -18.65
CA VAL A 460 13.00 3.17 -18.87
C VAL A 460 13.44 3.38 -20.29
N LEU A 461 12.67 4.13 -21.07
CA LEU A 461 12.98 4.44 -22.47
C LEU A 461 14.01 5.57 -22.57
N LYS A 462 13.85 6.61 -21.78
CA LYS A 462 14.70 7.78 -21.81
C LYS A 462 14.70 8.47 -20.43
N GLU A 463 15.85 8.95 -20.00
CA GLU A 463 16.02 9.79 -18.82
C GLU A 463 16.56 11.16 -19.24
N PHE A 464 15.99 12.21 -18.67
CA PHE A 464 16.44 13.60 -18.82
C PHE A 464 16.88 14.10 -17.44
N LYS A 465 18.08 14.60 -17.39
CA LYS A 465 18.69 15.17 -16.18
C LYS A 465 18.66 16.68 -16.24
#